data_310d31572b14f801b5da561e81a40036
#
_entry.id   310d31572b14f801b5da561e81a40036
#
_cell.length_a   1.000
_cell.length_b   1.000
_cell.length_c   1.000
_cell.angle_alpha   90.00
_cell.angle_beta   90.00
_cell.angle_gamma   90.00
#
_symmetry.space_group_name_H-M   'P 1'
#
loop_
_entity.id
_entity.type
_entity.pdbx_description
1 polymer ?
#
loop_
_entity_poly.entity_id
_entity_poly.type
_entity_poly.pdbx_seq_one_letter_code
_entity_poly.pdbx_strand_id
1 'polypeptide(L)'
;PVEINGIKREAKFETVSIKDNIFKAGRVYFCNHLTPNLVWIPEYKSHKNNVSEIAEITVIDCSPLSILKMINKITDNIQIDKQEDVITVKTDDIKISLYDKRSFKERYKNFGEEINLRKEMFGSLTLKTSSFLFLRKINQINFHNLLKFEDENKIQFLLKDYNLILEFIKI
;
A
#
# COMPACT_ATOMS: atom_id res chain seq x y z
N PRO A 1 21.14 13.89 -2.05
CA PRO A 1 21.09 15.21 -1.43
C PRO A 1 19.67 15.74 -1.37
N VAL A 2 19.32 16.38 -0.26
CA VAL A 2 18.03 17.06 -0.06
C VAL A 2 18.33 18.56 0.00
N GLU A 3 17.57 19.38 -0.69
CA GLU A 3 17.72 20.84 -0.64
C GLU A 3 16.62 21.43 0.25
N ILE A 4 17.01 22.11 1.32
CA ILE A 4 16.09 22.78 2.24
C ILE A 4 16.55 24.24 2.35
N ASN A 5 15.68 25.19 2.01
CA ASN A 5 15.96 26.63 2.01
C ASN A 5 17.24 27.01 1.22
N GLY A 6 17.45 26.38 0.05
CA GLY A 6 18.62 26.60 -0.80
C GLY A 6 19.93 25.95 -0.31
N ILE A 7 19.88 25.22 0.81
CA ILE A 7 21.04 24.53 1.38
C ILE A 7 20.95 23.04 1.06
N LYS A 8 21.94 22.52 0.33
CA LYS A 8 22.05 21.08 0.07
C LYS A 8 22.55 20.35 1.31
N ARG A 9 21.81 19.33 1.73
CA ARG A 9 22.15 18.44 2.85
C ARG A 9 22.10 16.98 2.40
N GLU A 10 22.74 16.10 3.13
CA GLU A 10 22.76 14.67 2.81
C GLU A 10 21.88 13.90 3.79
N ALA A 11 20.79 13.33 3.28
CA ALA A 11 19.97 12.39 4.05
C ALA A 11 20.67 11.02 4.12
N LYS A 12 20.75 10.44 5.32
CA LYS A 12 21.43 9.18 5.60
C LYS A 12 20.45 8.12 6.09
N PHE A 13 20.64 6.91 5.61
CA PHE A 13 19.81 5.76 5.90
C PHE A 13 20.66 4.52 6.13
N GLU A 14 20.17 3.66 6.99
CA GLU A 14 20.58 2.25 7.04
C GLU A 14 19.43 1.39 6.53
N THR A 15 19.72 0.47 5.62
CA THR A 15 18.67 -0.37 5.03
C THR A 15 19.00 -1.84 5.18
N VAL A 16 17.96 -2.62 5.51
CA VAL A 16 18.00 -4.07 5.50
C VAL A 16 16.93 -4.56 4.52
N SER A 17 17.33 -5.36 3.54
CA SER A 17 16.42 -5.94 2.57
C SER A 17 16.10 -7.40 2.89
N ILE A 18 14.87 -7.82 2.59
CA ILE A 18 14.50 -9.22 2.58
C ILE A 18 15.01 -9.85 1.28
N LYS A 19 15.55 -11.06 1.36
CA LYS A 19 16.01 -11.78 0.16
C LYS A 19 14.85 -12.06 -0.79
N ASP A 20 15.06 -11.84 -2.08
CA ASP A 20 14.03 -11.94 -3.14
C ASP A 20 13.34 -13.32 -3.23
N ASN A 21 14.01 -14.39 -2.79
CA ASN A 21 13.41 -15.72 -2.77
C ASN A 21 12.39 -15.96 -1.65
N ILE A 22 12.30 -15.05 -0.67
CA ILE A 22 11.36 -15.15 0.46
C ILE A 22 10.08 -14.39 0.17
N PHE A 23 10.19 -13.21 -0.47
CA PHE A 23 9.03 -12.38 -0.81
C PHE A 23 9.04 -12.07 -2.30
N LYS A 24 8.23 -12.79 -3.06
CA LYS A 24 8.23 -12.73 -4.52
C LYS A 24 7.27 -11.70 -5.10
N ALA A 25 6.34 -11.18 -4.29
CA ALA A 25 5.40 -10.13 -4.73
C ALA A 25 6.09 -8.80 -5.06
N GLY A 26 7.29 -8.58 -4.51
CA GLY A 26 8.05 -7.35 -4.70
C GLY A 26 9.29 -7.32 -3.82
N ARG A 27 9.78 -6.12 -3.50
CA ARG A 27 10.91 -5.92 -2.61
C ARG A 27 10.45 -5.29 -1.30
N VAL A 28 10.95 -5.78 -0.18
CA VAL A 28 10.69 -5.24 1.16
C VAL A 28 12.00 -4.81 1.78
N TYR A 29 12.03 -3.58 2.25
CA TYR A 29 13.16 -2.97 2.95
C TYR A 29 12.70 -2.46 4.31
N PHE A 30 13.56 -2.60 5.29
CA PHE A 30 13.49 -1.85 6.55
C PHE A 30 14.50 -0.72 6.44
N CYS A 31 14.05 0.48 6.71
CA CYS A 31 14.86 1.68 6.56
C CYS A 31 14.92 2.43 7.89
N ASN A 32 16.12 2.47 8.48
CA ASN A 32 16.39 3.33 9.62
C ASN A 32 16.86 4.70 9.13
N HIS A 33 16.11 5.75 9.45
CA HIS A 33 16.42 7.11 9.05
C HIS A 33 17.41 7.73 10.06
N LEU A 34 18.69 7.82 9.70
CA LEU A 34 19.73 8.44 10.55
C LEU A 34 19.59 9.96 10.62
N THR A 35 18.91 10.57 9.65
CA THR A 35 18.62 12.02 9.58
C THR A 35 17.12 12.24 9.34
N PRO A 36 16.22 11.88 10.29
CA PRO A 36 14.77 11.89 10.06
C PRO A 36 14.23 13.30 9.75
N ASN A 37 14.82 14.34 10.26
CA ASN A 37 14.45 15.73 9.98
C ASN A 37 14.70 16.18 8.54
N LEU A 38 15.54 15.48 7.79
CA LEU A 38 15.75 15.71 6.35
C LEU A 38 14.80 14.87 5.47
N VAL A 39 14.01 13.99 6.05
CA VAL A 39 13.04 13.13 5.36
C VAL A 39 11.61 13.55 5.69
N TRP A 40 11.33 13.70 6.99
CA TRP A 40 9.99 14.04 7.49
C TRP A 40 9.82 15.57 7.58
N ILE A 41 9.93 16.23 6.43
CA ILE A 41 9.80 17.68 6.32
C ILE A 41 8.32 18.05 6.47
N PRO A 42 7.94 18.90 7.46
CA PRO A 42 6.53 19.19 7.75
C PRO A 42 5.74 19.71 6.55
N GLU A 43 6.35 20.55 5.71
CA GLU A 43 5.73 21.15 4.53
C GLU A 43 5.32 20.11 3.47
N TYR A 44 5.97 18.94 3.46
CA TYR A 44 5.69 17.86 2.51
C TYR A 44 4.70 16.80 3.05
N LYS A 45 4.30 16.91 4.33
CA LYS A 45 3.35 15.97 4.95
C LYS A 45 1.89 16.28 4.61
N SER A 46 1.60 17.46 4.08
CA SER A 46 0.26 17.85 3.69
C SER A 46 0.07 17.72 2.19
N HIS A 47 -0.94 16.97 1.76
CA HIS A 47 -1.23 16.77 0.35
C HIS A 47 -2.69 17.12 0.04
N LYS A 48 -2.98 17.59 -1.18
CA LYS A 48 -4.32 18.00 -1.64
C LYS A 48 -5.38 16.89 -1.56
N ASN A 49 -4.98 15.62 -1.55
CA ASN A 49 -5.89 14.48 -1.37
C ASN A 49 -6.26 14.22 0.09
N ASN A 50 -5.72 14.99 1.04
CA ASN A 50 -5.95 14.87 2.48
C ASN A 50 -5.68 13.46 3.05
N VAL A 51 -4.79 12.71 2.45
CA VAL A 51 -4.36 11.41 2.97
C VAL A 51 -3.53 11.63 4.23
N SER A 52 -3.87 10.91 5.29
CA SER A 52 -3.17 10.96 6.58
C SER A 52 -2.29 9.74 6.82
N GLU A 53 -2.71 8.57 6.36
CA GLU A 53 -1.99 7.32 6.61
C GLU A 53 -2.28 6.23 5.58
N ILE A 54 -1.41 5.23 5.55
CA ILE A 54 -1.63 3.94 4.88
C ILE A 54 -2.34 3.02 5.89
N ALA A 55 -3.58 2.61 5.58
CA ALA A 55 -4.36 1.75 6.46
C ALA A 55 -4.08 0.26 6.22
N GLU A 56 -3.92 -0.12 4.94
CA GLU A 56 -3.75 -1.52 4.58
C GLU A 56 -2.91 -1.67 3.31
N ILE A 57 -2.05 -2.69 3.30
CA ILE A 57 -1.39 -3.21 2.11
C ILE A 57 -1.96 -4.59 1.83
N THR A 58 -2.45 -4.82 0.62
CA THR A 58 -2.93 -6.14 0.20
C THR A 58 -1.89 -6.81 -0.69
N VAL A 59 -1.59 -8.06 -0.37
CA VAL A 59 -0.67 -8.90 -1.13
C VAL A 59 -1.43 -10.13 -1.62
N ILE A 60 -1.24 -10.46 -2.89
CA ILE A 60 -1.70 -11.72 -3.47
C ILE A 60 -0.54 -12.68 -3.41
N ASP A 61 -0.74 -13.84 -2.78
CA ASP A 61 0.28 -14.88 -2.67
C ASP A 61 -0.38 -16.27 -2.60
N CYS A 62 0.19 -17.22 -3.32
CA CYS A 62 -0.22 -18.62 -3.27
C CYS A 62 0.31 -19.36 -2.04
N SER A 63 1.18 -18.75 -1.25
CA SER A 63 1.81 -19.36 -0.08
C SER A 63 1.90 -18.39 1.11
N PRO A 64 0.75 -17.91 1.62
CA PRO A 64 0.69 -16.86 2.64
C PRO A 64 1.40 -17.25 3.95
N LEU A 65 1.56 -18.54 4.23
CA LEU A 65 2.27 -19.01 5.43
C LEU A 65 3.76 -18.66 5.44
N SER A 66 4.40 -18.56 4.27
CA SER A 66 5.81 -18.15 4.17
C SER A 66 5.99 -16.67 4.54
N ILE A 67 5.06 -15.83 4.10
CA ILE A 67 5.04 -14.41 4.46
C ILE A 67 4.78 -14.23 5.95
N LEU A 68 3.86 -14.99 6.54
CA LEU A 68 3.61 -14.97 7.99
C LEU A 68 4.86 -15.31 8.79
N LYS A 69 5.56 -16.40 8.42
CA LYS A 69 6.80 -16.79 9.09
C LYS A 69 7.88 -15.69 9.00
N MET A 70 7.91 -14.97 7.90
CA MET A 70 8.80 -13.84 7.71
C MET A 70 8.41 -12.68 8.63
N ILE A 71 7.14 -12.26 8.62
CA ILE A 71 6.66 -11.15 9.45
C ILE A 71 6.89 -11.43 10.93
N ASN A 72 6.60 -12.65 11.41
CA ASN A 72 6.86 -13.08 12.78
C ASN A 72 8.33 -13.02 13.22
N LYS A 73 9.27 -13.01 12.27
CA LYS A 73 10.70 -12.86 12.56
C LYS A 73 11.15 -11.40 12.65
N ILE A 74 10.33 -10.49 12.20
CA ILE A 74 10.70 -9.08 12.00
C ILE A 74 10.07 -8.20 13.07
N THR A 75 8.91 -8.59 13.58
CA THR A 75 8.16 -7.81 14.57
C THR A 75 7.53 -8.72 15.62
N ASP A 76 7.60 -8.31 16.88
CA ASP A 76 7.13 -9.09 18.03
C ASP A 76 5.65 -8.81 18.34
N ASN A 77 5.12 -7.65 17.97
CA ASN A 77 3.75 -7.22 18.28
C ASN A 77 2.85 -7.33 17.07
N ILE A 78 2.40 -8.56 16.74
CA ILE A 78 1.46 -8.76 15.67
C ILE A 78 0.21 -9.48 16.13
N GLN A 79 -0.93 -9.06 15.60
CA GLN A 79 -2.19 -9.79 15.69
C GLN A 79 -2.46 -10.45 14.36
N ILE A 80 -2.69 -11.76 14.36
CA ILE A 80 -3.02 -12.52 13.17
C ILE A 80 -4.48 -12.94 13.24
N ASP A 81 -5.25 -12.52 12.25
CA ASP A 81 -6.62 -12.98 12.01
C ASP A 81 -6.64 -13.84 10.75
N LYS A 82 -7.22 -15.04 10.85
CA LYS A 82 -7.35 -15.99 9.75
C LYS A 82 -8.83 -16.20 9.47
N GLN A 83 -9.27 -15.75 8.34
CA GLN A 83 -10.56 -16.09 7.76
C GLN A 83 -10.32 -17.03 6.57
N GLU A 84 -11.30 -17.82 6.17
CA GLU A 84 -11.17 -18.94 5.20
C GLU A 84 -10.09 -18.75 4.11
N ASP A 85 -10.15 -17.63 3.39
CA ASP A 85 -9.29 -17.35 2.23
C ASP A 85 -8.41 -16.10 2.40
N VAL A 86 -8.39 -15.49 3.61
CA VAL A 86 -7.68 -14.25 3.89
C VAL A 86 -6.94 -14.35 5.22
N ILE A 87 -5.68 -14.01 5.18
CA ILE A 87 -4.88 -13.85 6.40
C ILE A 87 -4.54 -12.38 6.59
N THR A 88 -4.97 -11.81 7.70
CA THR A 88 -4.68 -10.44 8.06
C THR A 88 -3.66 -10.38 9.19
N VAL A 89 -2.61 -9.63 8.97
CA VAL A 89 -1.59 -9.30 9.98
C VAL A 89 -1.75 -7.83 10.33
N LYS A 90 -2.00 -7.54 11.59
CA LYS A 90 -2.06 -6.18 12.12
C LYS A 90 -0.81 -5.91 12.94
N THR A 91 -0.16 -4.82 12.66
CA THR A 91 0.86 -4.20 13.51
C THR A 91 0.26 -2.94 14.14
N ASP A 92 1.04 -2.23 14.97
CA ASP A 92 0.58 -0.96 15.56
C ASP A 92 0.25 0.10 14.49
N ASP A 93 0.96 0.07 13.35
CA ASP A 93 0.89 1.13 12.35
C ASP A 93 0.10 0.73 11.09
N ILE A 94 0.07 -0.55 10.72
CA ILE A 94 -0.45 -0.96 9.41
C ILE A 94 -1.07 -2.36 9.45
N LYS A 95 -2.08 -2.55 8.60
CA LYS A 95 -2.66 -3.87 8.30
C LYS A 95 -2.07 -4.41 6.99
N ILE A 96 -1.61 -5.66 7.00
CA ILE A 96 -1.18 -6.40 5.82
C ILE A 96 -2.16 -7.56 5.63
N SER A 97 -2.85 -7.59 4.50
CA SER A 97 -3.81 -8.64 4.18
C SER A 97 -3.31 -9.50 3.01
N LEU A 98 -3.24 -10.79 3.26
CA LEU A 98 -2.77 -11.79 2.30
C LEU A 98 -3.99 -12.49 1.72
N TYR A 99 -4.16 -12.38 0.41
CA TYR A 99 -5.28 -12.94 -0.34
C TYR A 99 -4.81 -14.01 -1.31
N ASP A 100 -5.64 -15.00 -1.55
CA ASP A 100 -5.57 -15.74 -2.80
C ASP A 100 -6.20 -14.92 -3.95
N LYS A 101 -6.06 -15.41 -5.18
CA LYS A 101 -6.60 -14.69 -6.36
C LYS A 101 -8.12 -14.59 -6.35
N ARG A 102 -8.82 -15.61 -5.86
CA ARG A 102 -10.28 -15.67 -5.87
C ARG A 102 -10.85 -14.64 -4.91
N SER A 103 -10.41 -14.66 -3.67
CA SER A 103 -10.85 -13.74 -2.62
C SER A 103 -10.49 -12.29 -2.94
N PHE A 104 -9.34 -12.06 -3.60
CA PHE A 104 -8.98 -10.73 -4.07
C PHE A 104 -9.93 -10.23 -5.17
N LYS A 105 -10.27 -11.08 -6.17
CA LYS A 105 -11.24 -10.72 -7.21
C LYS A 105 -12.61 -10.43 -6.62
N GLU A 106 -13.06 -11.21 -5.63
CA GLU A 106 -14.34 -10.97 -4.95
C GLU A 106 -14.35 -9.62 -4.21
N ARG A 107 -13.29 -9.30 -3.48
CA ARG A 107 -13.15 -8.00 -2.79
C ARG A 107 -13.19 -6.83 -3.78
N TYR A 108 -12.55 -6.97 -4.93
CA TYR A 108 -12.41 -5.90 -5.92
C TYR A 108 -13.20 -6.19 -7.21
N LYS A 109 -14.36 -6.83 -7.08
CA LYS A 109 -15.22 -7.23 -8.21
C LYS A 109 -15.62 -6.10 -9.17
N ASN A 110 -15.61 -4.85 -8.67
CA ASN A 110 -15.91 -3.67 -9.50
C ASN A 110 -14.93 -3.44 -10.64
N PHE A 111 -13.73 -4.02 -10.56
CA PHE A 111 -12.73 -3.96 -11.63
C PHE A 111 -12.72 -5.21 -12.51
N GLY A 112 -13.40 -6.28 -12.09
CA GLY A 112 -13.60 -7.50 -12.84
C GLY A 112 -12.32 -8.10 -13.44
N GLU A 113 -12.32 -8.31 -14.75
CA GLU A 113 -11.17 -8.84 -15.49
C GLU A 113 -10.15 -7.78 -15.88
N GLU A 114 -10.40 -6.49 -15.59
CA GLU A 114 -9.49 -5.40 -15.91
C GLU A 114 -8.18 -5.44 -15.12
N ILE A 115 -8.16 -6.14 -13.99
CA ILE A 115 -6.96 -6.37 -13.21
C ILE A 115 -6.28 -7.67 -13.62
N ASN A 116 -5.03 -7.60 -14.05
CA ASN A 116 -4.24 -8.76 -14.44
C ASN A 116 -3.53 -9.37 -13.23
N LEU A 117 -4.13 -10.39 -12.61
CA LEU A 117 -3.61 -11.03 -11.41
C LEU A 117 -2.43 -11.95 -11.70
N ARG A 118 -1.23 -11.53 -11.28
CA ARG A 118 -0.05 -12.39 -11.22
C ARG A 118 -0.16 -13.40 -10.07
N LYS A 119 0.76 -14.34 -10.02
CA LYS A 119 0.80 -15.37 -8.96
C LYS A 119 1.07 -14.78 -7.59
N GLU A 120 2.04 -13.86 -7.55
CA GLU A 120 2.41 -13.10 -6.37
C GLU A 120 2.56 -11.61 -6.77
N MET A 121 1.92 -10.71 -6.03
CA MET A 121 1.98 -9.28 -6.31
C MET A 121 1.42 -8.43 -5.16
N PHE A 122 1.82 -7.17 -5.10
CA PHE A 122 1.04 -6.16 -4.37
C PHE A 122 -0.24 -5.90 -5.15
N GLY A 123 -1.39 -6.10 -4.51
CA GLY A 123 -2.70 -5.97 -5.15
C GLY A 123 -3.35 -4.62 -4.93
N SER A 124 -3.27 -4.12 -3.69
CA SER A 124 -3.85 -2.82 -3.36
C SER A 124 -3.11 -2.10 -2.23
N LEU A 125 -3.33 -0.79 -2.20
CA LEU A 125 -2.92 0.10 -1.11
C LEU A 125 -4.16 0.87 -0.65
N THR A 126 -4.55 0.69 0.62
CA THR A 126 -5.67 1.41 1.21
C THR A 126 -5.14 2.59 2.04
N LEU A 127 -5.67 3.77 1.74
CA LEU A 127 -5.27 5.05 2.29
C LEU A 127 -6.45 5.68 3.04
N LYS A 128 -6.23 6.22 4.24
CA LYS A 128 -7.22 7.02 4.95
C LYS A 128 -7.16 8.47 4.54
N THR A 129 -8.32 9.08 4.32
CA THR A 129 -8.45 10.48 3.97
C THR A 129 -9.61 11.14 4.69
N SER A 130 -9.48 12.42 5.04
CA SER A 130 -10.56 13.21 5.63
C SER A 130 -11.54 13.77 4.58
N SER A 131 -11.22 13.74 3.28
CA SER A 131 -12.07 14.31 2.24
C SER A 131 -11.87 13.65 0.88
N PHE A 132 -12.97 13.37 0.19
CA PHE A 132 -12.97 12.89 -1.20
C PHE A 132 -13.02 14.01 -2.25
N LEU A 133 -13.10 15.27 -1.87
CA LEU A 133 -13.29 16.39 -2.80
C LEU A 133 -12.23 16.44 -3.91
N PHE A 134 -10.97 16.24 -3.58
CA PHE A 134 -9.91 16.21 -4.57
C PHE A 134 -9.99 14.95 -5.44
N LEU A 135 -10.21 13.79 -4.81
CA LEU A 135 -10.26 12.49 -5.50
C LEU A 135 -11.41 12.41 -6.50
N ARG A 136 -12.55 13.06 -6.20
CA ARG A 136 -13.69 13.14 -7.11
C ARG A 136 -13.41 13.87 -8.41
N LYS A 137 -12.46 14.82 -8.38
CA LYS A 137 -12.03 15.59 -9.56
C LYS A 137 -11.09 14.80 -10.48
N ILE A 138 -10.50 13.72 -9.96
CA ILE A 138 -9.67 12.82 -10.78
C ILE A 138 -10.61 12.04 -11.69
N ASN A 139 -10.39 12.14 -13.00
CA ASN A 139 -11.20 11.48 -14.01
C ASN A 139 -10.31 10.84 -15.09
N GLN A 140 -10.94 10.05 -15.97
CA GLN A 140 -10.27 9.34 -17.05
C GLN A 140 -9.66 10.26 -18.11
N ILE A 141 -10.10 11.52 -18.20
CA ILE A 141 -9.60 12.49 -19.19
C ILE A 141 -8.11 12.77 -18.97
N ASN A 142 -7.69 12.78 -17.69
CA ASN A 142 -6.31 13.08 -17.31
C ASN A 142 -5.42 11.82 -17.22
N PHE A 143 -6.02 10.61 -17.21
CA PHE A 143 -5.31 9.36 -17.04
C PHE A 143 -5.97 8.25 -17.86
N HIS A 144 -5.49 8.00 -19.08
CA HIS A 144 -6.08 7.06 -20.05
C HIS A 144 -6.25 5.62 -19.51
N ASN A 145 -5.38 5.20 -18.58
CA ASN A 145 -5.36 3.85 -18.02
C ASN A 145 -5.87 3.78 -16.58
N LEU A 146 -6.77 4.69 -16.20
CA LEU A 146 -7.37 4.76 -14.88
C LEU A 146 -8.84 4.32 -14.93
N LEU A 147 -9.19 3.31 -14.13
CA LEU A 147 -10.58 2.98 -13.83
C LEU A 147 -10.93 3.46 -12.43
N LYS A 148 -12.10 4.06 -12.27
CA LYS A 148 -12.60 4.58 -11.00
C LYS A 148 -13.88 3.87 -10.61
N PHE A 149 -13.95 3.49 -9.34
CA PHE A 149 -15.18 3.11 -8.65
C PHE A 149 -15.36 3.98 -7.41
N GLU A 150 -16.59 4.36 -7.09
CA GLU A 150 -16.91 5.20 -5.93
C GLU A 150 -18.23 4.74 -5.30
N ASP A 151 -18.26 4.67 -3.98
CA ASP A 151 -19.46 4.55 -3.16
C ASP A 151 -19.43 5.57 -2.00
N GLU A 152 -20.32 5.44 -1.03
CA GLU A 152 -20.44 6.40 0.08
C GLU A 152 -19.19 6.44 0.97
N ASN A 153 -18.51 5.31 1.12
CA ASN A 153 -17.45 5.10 2.11
C ASN A 153 -16.06 5.06 1.51
N LYS A 154 -15.93 4.86 0.19
CA LYS A 154 -14.65 4.70 -0.47
C LYS A 154 -14.62 5.17 -1.92
N ILE A 155 -13.42 5.52 -2.35
CA ILE A 155 -13.09 5.71 -3.77
C ILE A 155 -11.96 4.76 -4.09
N GLN A 156 -12.08 4.03 -5.19
CA GLN A 156 -11.08 3.09 -5.68
C GLN A 156 -10.63 3.48 -7.08
N PHE A 157 -9.33 3.38 -7.32
CA PHE A 157 -8.74 3.57 -8.63
C PHE A 157 -7.92 2.34 -9.00
N LEU A 158 -8.22 1.72 -10.14
CA LEU A 158 -7.31 0.76 -10.75
C LEU A 158 -6.33 1.49 -11.66
N LEU A 159 -5.07 1.46 -11.29
CA LEU A 159 -3.94 1.96 -12.08
C LEU A 159 -3.48 0.82 -13.01
N LYS A 160 -4.02 0.75 -14.23
CA LYS A 160 -3.78 -0.38 -15.15
C LYS A 160 -2.31 -0.57 -15.47
N ASP A 161 -1.56 0.50 -15.69
CA ASP A 161 -0.12 0.44 -16.03
C ASP A 161 0.72 -0.19 -14.91
N TYR A 162 0.27 -0.06 -13.65
CA TYR A 162 0.94 -0.61 -12.47
C TYR A 162 0.27 -1.90 -11.98
N ASN A 163 -0.91 -2.22 -12.52
CA ASN A 163 -1.73 -3.33 -12.07
C ASN A 163 -1.99 -3.29 -10.56
N LEU A 164 -2.31 -2.10 -10.04
CA LEU A 164 -2.44 -1.79 -8.63
C LEU A 164 -3.76 -1.05 -8.36
N ILE A 165 -4.44 -1.42 -7.29
CA ILE A 165 -5.60 -0.68 -6.80
C ILE A 165 -5.17 0.29 -5.70
N LEU A 166 -5.52 1.57 -5.86
CA LEU A 166 -5.52 2.53 -4.77
C LEU A 166 -6.94 2.66 -4.23
N GLU A 167 -7.13 2.33 -2.96
CA GLU A 167 -8.39 2.47 -2.26
C GLU A 167 -8.29 3.61 -1.23
N PHE A 168 -9.22 4.55 -1.25
CA PHE A 168 -9.31 5.64 -0.29
C PHE A 168 -10.56 5.44 0.54
N ILE A 169 -10.40 5.41 1.86
CA ILE A 169 -11.49 5.29 2.83
C ILE A 169 -11.56 6.57 3.67
N LYS A 170 -12.79 6.97 4.03
CA LYS A 170 -13.02 8.17 4.84
C LYS A 170 -12.81 7.86 6.33
N ILE A 171 -12.11 8.76 7.04
CA ILE A 171 -12.01 8.80 8.51
C ILE A 171 -13.04 9.73 9.09
#